data_8f1ee80404ee92b28d6a970372009313
#
_entry.id   8f1ee80404ee92b28d6a970372009313
#
_cell.length_a   1.000
_cell.length_b   1.000
_cell.length_c   1.000
_cell.angle_alpha   90.00
_cell.angle_beta   90.00
_cell.angle_gamma   90.00
#
_symmetry.space_group_name_H-M   'P 1'
#
loop_
_entity.id
_entity.type
_entity.pdbx_description
1 polymer ?
#
loop_
_entity_poly.entity_id
_entity_poly.type
_entity_poly.pdbx_seq_one_letter_code
_entity_poly.pdbx_strand_id
1 'polypeptide(L)'
;DVDYVVPHRITDGYGINEHLIDNAAAEGKDTILTCDNGIAAIPQIQYAKEHGLTVIVTDHHDIPFTEENGEKKLLTSCADAIVDPNQPDCEYPFDKICGAVVAYKVMQILYEKLGLDKTDFKEYTELAAIATVGDVVDLKDENRVIVRQGLAWIATTKNTGLRAPVSYTHLRAHETLR
;
A
#
# COMPACT_ATOMS: atom_id res chain seq x y z
N ASP A 1 15.28 1.28 13.36
CA ASP A 1 13.96 1.64 13.88
C ASP A 1 13.06 2.02 12.73
N VAL A 2 11.80 1.64 12.79
CA VAL A 2 10.77 1.99 11.81
C VAL A 2 9.65 2.71 12.55
N ASP A 3 9.31 3.90 12.07
CA ASP A 3 8.16 4.66 12.52
C ASP A 3 7.14 4.75 11.39
N TYR A 4 5.90 5.06 11.72
CA TYR A 4 4.87 5.25 10.72
C TYR A 4 4.11 6.55 10.96
N VAL A 5 3.68 7.17 9.88
CA VAL A 5 2.82 8.37 9.90
C VAL A 5 1.65 8.17 8.96
N VAL A 6 0.45 8.46 9.46
CA VAL A 6 -0.75 8.57 8.64
C VAL A 6 -1.08 10.06 8.51
N PRO A 7 -1.06 10.64 7.29
CA PRO A 7 -1.37 12.05 7.09
C PRO A 7 -2.76 12.39 7.63
N HIS A 8 -2.86 13.50 8.36
CA HIS A 8 -4.15 13.94 8.86
C HIS A 8 -4.94 14.62 7.72
N ARG A 9 -6.07 14.02 7.36
CA ARG A 9 -6.83 14.36 6.14
C ARG A 9 -7.18 15.84 5.99
N ILE A 10 -7.40 16.56 7.09
CA ILE A 10 -7.81 17.96 7.08
C ILE A 10 -6.60 18.90 7.00
N THR A 11 -5.50 18.61 7.72
CA THR A 11 -4.33 19.49 7.80
C THR A 11 -3.28 19.16 6.76
N ASP A 12 -3.09 17.89 6.45
CA ASP A 12 -1.99 17.41 5.61
C ASP A 12 -2.46 17.04 4.19
N GLY A 13 -3.75 16.85 4.01
CA GLY A 13 -4.32 16.38 2.74
C GLY A 13 -4.10 14.89 2.50
N TYR A 14 -4.01 14.50 1.23
CA TYR A 14 -3.77 13.13 0.82
C TYR A 14 -2.29 12.89 0.51
N GLY A 15 -1.78 11.75 0.96
CA GLY A 15 -0.44 11.27 0.63
C GLY A 15 0.69 12.02 1.33
N ILE A 16 1.89 11.87 0.79
CA ILE A 16 3.08 12.50 1.32
C ILE A 16 3.09 14.01 1.03
N ASN A 17 3.54 14.80 2.01
CA ASN A 17 3.71 16.25 1.87
C ASN A 17 5.05 16.71 2.48
N GLU A 18 5.46 17.95 2.19
CA GLU A 18 6.75 18.51 2.61
C GLU A 18 6.93 18.52 4.13
N HIS A 19 5.88 18.85 4.89
CA HIS A 19 5.93 18.87 6.34
C HIS A 19 6.27 17.48 6.94
N LEU A 20 5.73 16.41 6.37
CA LEU A 20 6.06 15.04 6.81
C LEU A 20 7.50 14.65 6.44
N ILE A 21 7.98 15.14 5.30
CA ILE A 21 9.36 14.96 4.86
C ILE A 21 10.33 15.68 5.80
N ASP A 22 10.02 16.96 6.15
CA ASP A 22 10.81 17.74 7.08
C ASP A 22 10.90 17.08 8.46
N ASN A 23 9.77 16.57 8.95
CA ASN A 23 9.73 15.85 10.24
C ASN A 23 10.60 14.59 10.20
N ALA A 24 10.48 13.79 9.14
CA ALA A 24 11.30 12.60 8.98
C ALA A 24 12.80 12.92 8.95
N ALA A 25 13.18 13.96 8.20
CA ALA A 25 14.58 14.42 8.14
C ALA A 25 15.07 14.94 9.50
N ALA A 26 14.24 15.72 10.20
CA ALA A 26 14.57 16.25 11.54
C ALA A 26 14.74 15.15 12.59
N GLU A 27 14.00 14.05 12.46
CA GLU A 27 14.12 12.85 13.31
C GLU A 27 15.29 11.93 12.91
N GLY A 28 16.05 12.30 11.88
CA GLY A 28 17.22 11.54 11.41
C GLY A 28 16.85 10.26 10.66
N LYS A 29 15.67 10.20 10.07
CA LYS A 29 15.29 9.12 9.16
C LYS A 29 16.08 9.27 7.85
N ASP A 30 16.44 8.16 7.25
CA ASP A 30 17.19 8.10 5.99
C ASP A 30 16.33 7.62 4.81
N THR A 31 15.19 7.00 5.11
CA THR A 31 14.35 6.35 4.12
C THR A 31 12.87 6.62 4.38
N ILE A 32 12.14 6.96 3.33
CA ILE A 32 10.69 7.05 3.30
C ILE A 32 10.15 5.91 2.43
N LEU A 33 9.26 5.12 2.99
CA LEU A 33 8.47 4.13 2.26
C LEU A 33 7.01 4.57 2.26
N THR A 34 6.45 4.81 1.09
CA THR A 34 5.01 5.10 0.98
C THR A 34 4.21 3.81 0.84
N CYS A 35 2.96 3.83 1.29
CA CYS A 35 2.03 2.73 1.11
C CYS A 35 0.68 3.31 0.68
N ASP A 36 0.17 2.86 -0.47
CA ASP A 36 -1.11 3.31 -1.04
C ASP A 36 -1.12 4.81 -1.39
N ASN A 37 0.04 5.34 -1.71
CA ASN A 37 0.24 6.70 -2.22
C ASN A 37 1.66 6.87 -2.77
N GLY A 38 1.88 7.99 -3.45
CA GLY A 38 3.22 8.41 -3.86
C GLY A 38 3.41 8.46 -5.36
N ILE A 39 2.68 7.67 -6.14
CA ILE A 39 2.89 7.64 -7.61
C ILE A 39 2.66 9.02 -8.25
N ALA A 40 1.72 9.79 -7.74
CA ALA A 40 1.41 11.14 -8.22
C ALA A 40 2.16 12.26 -7.45
N ALA A 41 2.87 11.93 -6.38
CA ALA A 41 3.54 12.89 -5.51
C ALA A 41 4.93 13.30 -6.03
N ILE A 42 5.04 13.59 -7.33
CA ILE A 42 6.33 13.85 -8.01
C ILE A 42 7.10 15.01 -7.37
N PRO A 43 6.48 16.19 -7.09
CA PRO A 43 7.20 17.30 -6.45
C PRO A 43 7.67 16.96 -5.03
N GLN A 44 6.86 16.26 -4.25
CA GLN A 44 7.19 15.89 -2.87
C GLN A 44 8.33 14.87 -2.83
N ILE A 45 8.35 13.93 -3.76
CA ILE A 45 9.46 12.98 -3.88
C ILE A 45 10.74 13.71 -4.27
N GLN A 46 10.68 14.65 -5.22
CA GLN A 46 11.81 15.49 -5.56
C GLN A 46 12.32 16.26 -4.33
N TYR A 47 11.43 16.85 -3.55
CA TYR A 47 11.77 17.54 -2.31
C TYR A 47 12.47 16.62 -1.31
N ALA A 48 11.96 15.40 -1.11
CA ALA A 48 12.59 14.41 -0.23
C ALA A 48 14.01 14.03 -0.70
N LYS A 49 14.19 13.86 -2.03
CA LYS A 49 15.51 13.58 -2.62
C LYS A 49 16.51 14.73 -2.42
N GLU A 50 16.05 15.97 -2.51
CA GLU A 50 16.87 17.17 -2.25
C GLU A 50 17.31 17.26 -0.78
N HIS A 51 16.53 16.67 0.14
CA HIS A 51 16.89 16.52 1.56
C HIS A 51 17.73 15.27 1.85
N GLY A 52 18.19 14.55 0.82
CA GLY A 52 19.08 13.39 0.94
C GLY A 52 18.40 12.09 1.38
N LEU A 53 17.07 12.04 1.35
CA LEU A 53 16.31 10.85 1.73
C LEU A 53 16.25 9.84 0.59
N THR A 54 16.28 8.57 0.94
CA THR A 54 15.88 7.48 0.04
C THR A 54 14.35 7.39 0.02
N VAL A 55 13.75 7.29 -1.17
CA VAL A 55 12.30 7.21 -1.32
C VAL A 55 11.91 5.96 -2.09
N ILE A 56 11.09 5.14 -1.46
CA ILE A 56 10.50 3.93 -2.05
C ILE A 56 8.99 4.13 -2.11
N VAL A 57 8.42 4.03 -3.31
CA VAL A 57 6.98 4.16 -3.52
C VAL A 57 6.37 2.77 -3.67
N THR A 58 5.33 2.47 -2.86
CA THR A 58 4.42 1.35 -3.12
C THR A 58 3.01 1.89 -3.28
N ASP A 59 2.46 1.74 -4.47
CA ASP A 59 1.18 2.34 -4.86
C ASP A 59 0.44 1.44 -5.85
N HIS A 60 -0.80 1.79 -6.18
CA HIS A 60 -1.63 1.08 -7.16
C HIS A 60 -2.50 2.04 -7.99
N HIS A 61 -2.31 3.33 -7.81
CA HIS A 61 -3.05 4.35 -8.56
C HIS A 61 -2.53 4.49 -9.99
N ASP A 62 -3.34 5.09 -10.85
CA ASP A 62 -2.95 5.36 -12.22
C ASP A 62 -1.73 6.28 -12.30
N ILE A 63 -0.81 5.96 -13.22
CA ILE A 63 0.37 6.77 -13.46
C ILE A 63 -0.06 8.14 -13.99
N PRO A 64 0.35 9.26 -13.37
CA PRO A 64 0.02 10.59 -13.85
C PRO A 64 0.60 10.83 -15.25
N PHE A 65 -0.08 11.62 -16.05
CA PHE A 65 0.37 11.95 -17.40
C PHE A 65 0.08 13.41 -17.78
N THR A 66 0.81 13.90 -18.77
CA THR A 66 0.50 15.13 -19.49
C THR A 66 0.05 14.81 -20.92
N GLU A 67 -0.76 15.65 -21.51
CA GLU A 67 -1.08 15.58 -22.93
C GLU A 67 -0.26 16.60 -23.70
N GLU A 68 0.60 16.12 -24.61
CA GLU A 68 1.38 16.94 -25.51
C GLU A 68 1.05 16.52 -26.96
N ASN A 69 0.53 17.43 -27.76
CA ASN A 69 0.17 17.18 -29.17
C ASN A 69 -0.82 16.04 -29.40
N GLY A 70 -1.68 15.73 -28.41
CA GLY A 70 -2.65 14.63 -28.48
C GLY A 70 -2.07 13.27 -28.08
N GLU A 71 -0.83 13.23 -27.63
CA GLU A 71 -0.18 12.03 -27.08
C GLU A 71 -0.08 12.14 -25.56
N LYS A 72 -0.36 11.03 -24.88
CA LYS A 72 -0.17 10.91 -23.43
C LYS A 72 1.29 10.62 -23.12
N LYS A 73 1.91 11.49 -22.34
CA LYS A 73 3.26 11.31 -21.80
C LYS A 73 3.17 11.04 -20.31
N LEU A 74 3.52 9.83 -19.90
CA LEU A 74 3.52 9.44 -18.50
C LEU A 74 4.58 10.22 -17.72
N LEU A 75 4.23 10.58 -16.49
CA LEU A 75 5.12 11.27 -15.57
C LEU A 75 5.62 10.28 -14.51
N THR A 76 6.93 10.25 -14.30
CA THR A 76 7.56 9.39 -13.29
C THR A 76 8.35 10.25 -12.31
N SER A 77 8.25 9.95 -11.03
CA SER A 77 9.06 10.59 -10.00
C SER A 77 10.51 10.12 -10.01
N CYS A 78 11.37 10.82 -9.27
CA CYS A 78 12.76 10.44 -9.05
C CYS A 78 12.95 9.54 -7.80
N ALA A 79 11.92 8.79 -7.40
CA ALA A 79 12.04 7.79 -6.34
C ALA A 79 13.11 6.75 -6.65
N ASP A 80 13.77 6.24 -5.61
CA ASP A 80 14.83 5.21 -5.77
C ASP A 80 14.25 3.87 -6.21
N ALA A 81 12.99 3.59 -5.84
CA ALA A 81 12.24 2.45 -6.33
C ALA A 81 10.73 2.76 -6.35
N ILE A 82 10.05 2.22 -7.35
CA ILE A 82 8.59 2.31 -7.49
C ILE A 82 8.05 0.91 -7.69
N VAL A 83 7.12 0.51 -6.86
CA VAL A 83 6.36 -0.74 -6.97
C VAL A 83 4.90 -0.38 -7.17
N ASP A 84 4.46 -0.43 -8.42
CA ASP A 84 3.10 -0.14 -8.83
C ASP A 84 2.75 -1.02 -10.04
N PRO A 85 1.65 -1.80 -9.99
CA PRO A 85 1.27 -2.68 -11.08
C PRO A 85 0.82 -1.95 -12.35
N ASN A 86 0.50 -0.65 -12.26
CA ASN A 86 0.09 0.17 -13.41
C ASN A 86 1.27 0.76 -14.20
N GLN A 87 2.53 0.49 -13.80
CA GLN A 87 3.69 0.92 -14.59
C GLN A 87 3.71 0.25 -15.97
N PRO A 88 4.08 0.97 -17.04
CA PRO A 88 3.98 0.46 -18.42
C PRO A 88 4.80 -0.80 -18.71
N ASP A 89 5.89 -0.99 -17.96
CA ASP A 89 6.81 -2.12 -18.05
C ASP A 89 6.57 -3.20 -17.00
N CYS A 90 5.48 -3.08 -16.24
CA CYS A 90 5.14 -4.05 -15.22
C CYS A 90 4.59 -5.34 -15.87
N GLU A 91 5.27 -6.45 -15.62
CA GLU A 91 4.84 -7.77 -16.09
C GLU A 91 3.92 -8.50 -15.10
N TYR A 92 3.49 -7.83 -14.02
CA TYR A 92 2.60 -8.45 -13.05
C TYR A 92 1.24 -8.74 -13.69
N PRO A 93 0.73 -9.98 -13.61
CA PRO A 93 -0.41 -10.42 -14.44
C PRO A 93 -1.77 -9.85 -14.02
N PHE A 94 -1.86 -9.20 -12.86
CA PHE A 94 -3.11 -8.66 -12.33
C PHE A 94 -2.90 -7.28 -11.69
N ASP A 95 -3.26 -6.24 -12.40
CA ASP A 95 -3.04 -4.84 -12.01
C ASP A 95 -4.11 -4.25 -11.06
N LYS A 96 -5.23 -4.95 -10.85
CA LYS A 96 -6.38 -4.45 -10.07
C LYS A 96 -6.29 -4.82 -8.58
N ILE A 97 -5.11 -4.67 -7.98
CA ILE A 97 -4.88 -4.87 -6.54
C ILE A 97 -4.86 -3.53 -5.81
N CYS A 98 -5.24 -3.50 -4.54
CA CYS A 98 -5.14 -2.29 -3.72
C CYS A 98 -3.73 -2.07 -3.17
N GLY A 99 -3.42 -0.85 -2.73
CA GLY A 99 -2.09 -0.47 -2.23
C GLY A 99 -1.62 -1.34 -1.06
N ALA A 100 -2.53 -1.75 -0.18
CA ALA A 100 -2.19 -2.68 0.90
C ALA A 100 -1.77 -4.07 0.40
N VAL A 101 -2.32 -4.54 -0.73
CA VAL A 101 -1.90 -5.81 -1.36
C VAL A 101 -0.54 -5.63 -2.03
N VAL A 102 -0.25 -4.47 -2.63
CA VAL A 102 1.10 -4.17 -3.14
C VAL A 102 2.12 -4.26 -2.01
N ALA A 103 1.89 -3.57 -0.88
CA ALA A 103 2.75 -3.63 0.29
C ALA A 103 2.89 -5.07 0.84
N TYR A 104 1.79 -5.81 0.93
CA TYR A 104 1.78 -7.21 1.34
C TYR A 104 2.70 -8.08 0.48
N LYS A 105 2.70 -7.90 -0.84
CA LYS A 105 3.58 -8.64 -1.77
C LYS A 105 5.03 -8.24 -1.62
N VAL A 106 5.33 -6.97 -1.43
CA VAL A 106 6.69 -6.50 -1.14
C VAL A 106 7.20 -7.17 0.14
N MET A 107 6.38 -7.21 1.18
CA MET A 107 6.73 -7.87 2.43
C MET A 107 6.93 -9.38 2.27
N GLN A 108 6.13 -10.07 1.45
CA GLN A 108 6.32 -11.50 1.17
C GLN A 108 7.71 -11.77 0.57
N ILE A 109 8.11 -10.97 -0.40
CA ILE A 109 9.43 -11.10 -1.05
C ILE A 109 10.55 -10.75 -0.06
N LEU A 110 10.36 -9.74 0.77
CA LEU A 110 11.33 -9.35 1.78
C LEU A 110 11.56 -10.47 2.80
N TYR A 111 10.48 -11.09 3.32
CA TYR A 111 10.57 -12.22 4.23
C TYR A 111 11.31 -13.41 3.59
N GLU A 112 11.03 -13.69 2.32
CA GLU A 112 11.72 -14.75 1.58
C GLU A 112 13.21 -14.47 1.45
N LYS A 113 13.58 -13.25 1.07
CA LYS A 113 14.98 -12.84 0.91
C LYS A 113 15.76 -12.84 2.23
N LEU A 114 15.10 -12.53 3.34
CA LEU A 114 15.69 -12.53 4.69
C LEU A 114 15.63 -13.91 5.37
N GLY A 115 15.02 -14.92 4.76
CA GLY A 115 14.85 -16.24 5.34
C GLY A 115 13.96 -16.27 6.58
N LEU A 116 13.01 -15.33 6.68
CA LEU A 116 12.06 -15.23 7.79
C LEU A 116 10.90 -16.23 7.63
N ASP A 117 10.27 -16.58 8.75
CA ASP A 117 9.15 -17.54 8.75
C ASP A 117 7.91 -16.92 8.09
N LYS A 118 7.35 -17.63 7.12
CA LYS A 118 6.14 -17.23 6.41
C LYS A 118 4.83 -17.47 7.18
N THR A 119 4.88 -18.13 8.33
CA THR A 119 3.67 -18.40 9.14
C THR A 119 3.03 -17.12 9.68
N ASP A 120 3.82 -16.06 9.86
CA ASP A 120 3.36 -14.76 10.34
C ASP A 120 2.48 -14.03 9.31
N PHE A 121 2.51 -14.45 8.03
CA PHE A 121 1.74 -13.82 6.96
C PHE A 121 0.21 -13.97 7.10
N LYS A 122 -0.27 -14.86 7.95
CA LYS A 122 -1.70 -15.04 8.18
C LYS A 122 -2.38 -13.74 8.61
N GLU A 123 -1.80 -13.03 9.57
CA GLU A 123 -2.35 -11.77 10.10
C GLU A 123 -2.32 -10.67 9.03
N TYR A 124 -1.28 -10.61 8.23
CA TYR A 124 -1.20 -9.66 7.11
C TYR A 124 -2.22 -9.94 6.01
N THR A 125 -2.54 -11.22 5.75
CA THR A 125 -3.59 -11.58 4.80
C THR A 125 -4.98 -11.12 5.26
N GLU A 126 -5.25 -11.15 6.57
CA GLU A 126 -6.48 -10.60 7.15
C GLU A 126 -6.60 -9.10 6.88
N LEU A 127 -5.51 -8.34 7.05
CA LEU A 127 -5.46 -6.90 6.77
C LEU A 127 -5.58 -6.61 5.27
N ALA A 128 -4.87 -7.36 4.43
CA ALA A 128 -4.96 -7.24 2.97
C ALA A 128 -6.40 -7.50 2.46
N ALA A 129 -7.10 -8.47 3.04
CA ALA A 129 -8.49 -8.74 2.70
C ALA A 129 -9.43 -7.58 3.05
N ILE A 130 -9.27 -6.99 4.25
CA ILE A 130 -10.07 -5.83 4.67
C ILE A 130 -9.80 -4.63 3.75
N ALA A 131 -8.53 -4.36 3.47
CA ALA A 131 -8.13 -3.26 2.60
C ALA A 131 -8.69 -3.44 1.17
N THR A 132 -8.61 -4.66 0.61
CA THR A 132 -9.18 -4.97 -0.71
C THR A 132 -10.67 -4.66 -0.79
N VAL A 133 -11.43 -4.99 0.26
CA VAL A 133 -12.87 -4.68 0.33
C VAL A 133 -13.09 -3.18 0.56
N GLY A 134 -12.30 -2.56 1.43
CA GLY A 134 -12.41 -1.14 1.76
C GLY A 134 -12.08 -0.21 0.61
N ASP A 135 -11.16 -0.61 -0.25
CA ASP A 135 -10.75 0.12 -1.45
C ASP A 135 -11.67 -0.11 -2.66
N VAL A 136 -12.65 -1.00 -2.51
CA VAL A 136 -13.68 -1.27 -3.52
C VAL A 136 -13.11 -1.77 -4.86
N VAL A 137 -11.98 -2.44 -4.85
CA VAL A 137 -11.40 -3.05 -6.05
C VAL A 137 -12.15 -4.34 -6.45
N ASP A 138 -12.06 -4.72 -7.71
CA ASP A 138 -12.73 -5.90 -8.26
C ASP A 138 -12.37 -7.19 -7.51
N LEU A 139 -13.38 -7.92 -7.00
CA LEU A 139 -13.19 -9.22 -6.33
C LEU A 139 -13.04 -10.35 -7.36
N LYS A 140 -12.02 -10.26 -8.21
CA LYS A 140 -11.65 -11.24 -9.22
C LYS A 140 -10.24 -11.78 -8.92
N ASP A 141 -9.88 -12.84 -9.60
CA ASP A 141 -8.55 -13.44 -9.58
C ASP A 141 -7.96 -13.49 -8.16
N GLU A 142 -6.78 -12.94 -7.92
CA GLU A 142 -6.13 -13.03 -6.61
C GLU A 142 -6.84 -12.21 -5.52
N ASN A 143 -7.51 -11.10 -5.85
CA ASN A 143 -8.29 -10.35 -4.88
C ASN A 143 -9.37 -11.24 -4.24
N ARG A 144 -10.02 -12.05 -5.05
CA ARG A 144 -11.03 -13.02 -4.56
C ARG A 144 -10.40 -14.06 -3.61
N VAL A 145 -9.20 -14.52 -3.94
CA VAL A 145 -8.48 -15.50 -3.11
C VAL A 145 -8.09 -14.87 -1.77
N ILE A 146 -7.49 -13.68 -1.81
CA ILE A 146 -7.06 -12.93 -0.61
C ILE A 146 -8.26 -12.64 0.29
N VAL A 147 -9.35 -12.09 -0.27
CA VAL A 147 -10.55 -11.74 0.50
C VAL A 147 -11.19 -12.99 1.10
N ARG A 148 -11.38 -14.05 0.32
CA ARG A 148 -11.94 -15.31 0.83
C ARG A 148 -11.13 -15.89 1.97
N GLN A 149 -9.80 -15.92 1.81
CA GLN A 149 -8.91 -16.50 2.82
C GLN A 149 -8.82 -15.61 4.06
N GLY A 150 -8.64 -14.30 3.88
CA GLY A 150 -8.55 -13.36 5.00
C GLY A 150 -9.83 -13.32 5.83
N LEU A 151 -11.01 -13.25 5.19
CA LEU A 151 -12.29 -13.30 5.90
C LEU A 151 -12.51 -14.61 6.66
N ALA A 152 -12.06 -15.74 6.12
CA ALA A 152 -12.12 -17.01 6.84
C ALA A 152 -11.24 -16.99 8.12
N TRP A 153 -10.09 -16.32 8.06
CA TRP A 153 -9.18 -16.22 9.20
C TRP A 153 -9.57 -15.17 10.22
N ILE A 154 -10.21 -14.07 9.81
CA ILE A 154 -10.72 -13.03 10.71
C ILE A 154 -11.57 -13.59 11.85
N ALA A 155 -12.36 -14.63 11.59
CA ALA A 155 -13.19 -15.27 12.62
C ALA A 155 -12.39 -15.81 13.83
N THR A 156 -11.11 -16.10 13.63
CA THR A 156 -10.19 -16.64 14.64
C THR A 156 -8.95 -15.76 14.82
N THR A 157 -9.03 -14.51 14.43
CA THR A 157 -7.89 -13.58 14.44
C THR A 157 -7.32 -13.38 15.85
N LYS A 158 -6.00 -13.28 15.93
CA LYS A 158 -5.27 -12.88 17.13
C LYS A 158 -5.07 -11.37 17.20
N ASN A 159 -5.28 -10.66 16.09
CA ASN A 159 -5.15 -9.21 16.03
C ASN A 159 -6.23 -8.56 16.89
N THR A 160 -5.81 -7.84 17.95
CA THR A 160 -6.72 -7.22 18.90
C THR A 160 -7.56 -6.11 18.27
N GLY A 161 -7.02 -5.39 17.28
CA GLY A 161 -7.72 -4.36 16.53
C GLY A 161 -8.84 -4.91 15.64
N LEU A 162 -8.70 -6.14 15.15
CA LEU A 162 -9.72 -6.81 14.35
C LEU A 162 -10.75 -7.57 15.20
N ARG A 163 -10.36 -8.07 16.35
CA ARG A 163 -11.27 -8.81 17.25
C ARG A 163 -12.45 -7.98 17.74
N ALA A 164 -12.24 -6.72 18.06
CA ALA A 164 -13.29 -5.86 18.58
C ALA A 164 -14.42 -5.62 17.54
N PRO A 165 -14.14 -5.16 16.30
CA PRO A 165 -15.16 -5.04 15.26
C PRO A 165 -15.89 -6.35 14.96
N VAL A 166 -15.15 -7.47 14.83
CA VAL A 166 -15.73 -8.78 14.51
C VAL A 166 -16.68 -9.25 15.60
N SER A 167 -16.32 -9.07 16.88
CA SER A 167 -17.18 -9.46 17.99
C SER A 167 -18.42 -8.58 18.14
N TYR A 168 -18.31 -7.29 17.82
CA TYR A 168 -19.38 -6.32 17.98
C TYR A 168 -20.39 -6.33 16.82
N THR A 169 -19.90 -6.51 15.58
CA THR A 169 -20.73 -6.44 14.38
C THR A 169 -21.29 -7.78 13.95
N HIS A 170 -20.93 -8.89 14.61
CA HIS A 170 -21.27 -10.25 14.20
C HIS A 170 -20.87 -10.58 12.75
N LEU A 171 -19.85 -9.92 12.22
CA LEU A 171 -19.31 -10.18 10.89
C LEU A 171 -18.76 -11.61 10.82
N ARG A 172 -19.63 -12.54 10.48
CA ARG A 172 -19.27 -13.92 10.14
C ARG A 172 -19.06 -13.98 8.63
N ALA A 173 -18.01 -14.67 8.20
CA ALA A 173 -17.62 -14.82 6.80
C ALA A 173 -18.73 -15.33 5.85
N HIS A 174 -19.86 -15.79 6.39
CA HIS A 174 -21.00 -16.29 5.63
C HIS A 174 -22.02 -15.24 5.20
N GLU A 175 -21.96 -14.02 5.73
CA GLU A 175 -22.96 -12.99 5.45
C GLU A 175 -22.57 -12.03 4.32
N THR A 176 -21.29 -11.97 3.98
CA THR A 176 -20.75 -11.04 2.96
C THR A 176 -20.58 -11.67 1.57
N LEU A 177 -20.87 -12.95 1.38
CA LEU A 177 -20.68 -13.69 0.12
C LEU A 177 -22.02 -14.13 -0.52
N ARG A 178 -23.14 -13.48 -0.19
CA ARG A 178 -24.42 -13.69 -0.91
C ARG A 178 -24.66 -12.61 -1.94
#